data_feb580fb4450f74094d81bc7b642b37c
#
_entry.id   feb580fb4450f74094d81bc7b642b37c
#
_cell.length_a   1.000
_cell.length_b   1.000
_cell.length_c   1.000
_cell.angle_alpha   90.00
_cell.angle_beta   90.00
_cell.angle_gamma   90.00
#
_symmetry.space_group_name_H-M   'P 1'
#
loop_
_entity.id
_entity.type
_entity.pdbx_description
1 polymer ?
#
loop_
_entity_poly.entity_id
_entity_poly.type
_entity_poly.pdbx_seq_one_letter_code
_entity_poly.pdbx_strand_id
1 'polypeptide(L)'
;MILLKREPLILTSFTSLNATIMKPLFLSLIYITVMTLSSEAQDNKGWIKLSGDNTLTGWHLFKKTGTTSAWTSVDGVISLDATKKEGRGDLVTDETFGDFELKFDWKVAKGSNSGVIFLVQESDAHQATWHTGPEFQVIDNTGYPDKLEAKQMAASLYDLIGCPVEYIKPTGEWNTTVIKLEKGKLDFVVNGKNAVSTTLWNAAWDNLVAGSKFGALKNFAKTSTGKIALQDHGGGASYRNIMIKKL
;
A
#
# COMPACT_ATOMS: atom_id res chain seq x y z
N MET A 1 -61.13 -52.41 19.42
CA MET A 1 -61.60 -53.52 20.26
C MET A 1 -60.74 -53.54 21.51
N ILE A 2 -61.31 -53.00 22.60
CA ILE A 2 -61.33 -53.64 23.93
C ILE A 2 -59.99 -53.52 24.68
N LEU A 3 -59.90 -52.94 25.77
CA LEU A 3 -60.47 -52.56 27.06
C LEU A 3 -59.30 -52.44 28.05
N LEU A 4 -59.16 -51.31 28.75
CA LEU A 4 -59.47 -51.09 30.17
C LEU A 4 -58.79 -52.04 31.22
N LYS A 5 -58.03 -51.40 32.16
CA LYS A 5 -58.39 -51.32 33.59
C LYS A 5 -57.19 -50.78 34.41
N ARG A 6 -57.33 -49.62 35.02
CA ARG A 6 -57.72 -49.33 36.44
C ARG A 6 -56.67 -49.70 37.50
N GLU A 7 -56.31 -48.67 38.17
CA GLU A 7 -55.78 -48.37 39.49
C GLU A 7 -56.14 -49.40 40.67
N PRO A 8 -55.61 -49.22 41.90
CA PRO A 8 -55.50 -47.99 42.70
C PRO A 8 -54.32 -47.87 43.71
N LEU A 9 -54.20 -46.65 44.21
CA LEU A 9 -53.67 -46.09 45.47
C LEU A 9 -53.18 -47.02 46.57
N ILE A 10 -52.10 -46.63 47.26
CA ILE A 10 -52.05 -46.52 48.73
C ILE A 10 -51.07 -45.45 49.17
N LEU A 11 -51.54 -44.57 50.04
CA LEU A 11 -50.87 -43.51 50.81
C LEU A 11 -50.03 -44.12 51.92
N THR A 12 -48.83 -43.60 52.19
CA THR A 12 -48.35 -43.47 53.60
C THR A 12 -47.44 -42.32 53.74
N SER A 13 -47.76 -41.46 54.63
CA SER A 13 -47.03 -40.32 55.15
C SER A 13 -45.79 -40.70 55.98
N PHE A 14 -44.69 -40.04 55.87
CA PHE A 14 -43.78 -39.78 57.02
C PHE A 14 -43.01 -38.47 56.88
N THR A 15 -43.26 -37.67 57.81
CA THR A 15 -42.60 -36.55 58.50
C THR A 15 -41.18 -36.06 58.07
N SER A 16 -41.14 -34.76 57.88
CA SER A 16 -40.15 -33.73 58.10
C SER A 16 -38.74 -34.11 58.55
N LEU A 17 -37.73 -33.61 57.78
CA LEU A 17 -36.50 -33.14 58.36
C LEU A 17 -36.00 -31.92 57.60
N ASN A 18 -35.97 -30.75 58.26
CA ASN A 18 -35.42 -29.53 57.74
C ASN A 18 -33.90 -29.66 57.58
N ALA A 19 -33.42 -29.65 56.38
CA ALA A 19 -32.01 -29.43 56.09
C ALA A 19 -31.85 -28.07 55.36
N THR A 20 -31.39 -27.12 56.07
CA THR A 20 -30.99 -25.81 55.58
C THR A 20 -29.77 -25.98 54.65
N ILE A 21 -29.99 -26.02 53.34
CA ILE A 21 -28.90 -26.05 52.38
C ILE A 21 -28.48 -24.61 52.10
N MET A 22 -27.31 -24.22 52.66
CA MET A 22 -26.59 -23.05 52.26
C MET A 22 -26.22 -23.13 50.77
N LYS A 23 -26.80 -22.23 49.98
CA LYS A 23 -26.37 -22.05 48.59
C LYS A 23 -24.99 -21.38 48.59
N PRO A 24 -23.96 -21.93 47.90
CA PRO A 24 -22.73 -21.22 47.69
C PRO A 24 -23.01 -20.10 46.70
N LEU A 25 -22.69 -18.88 47.16
CA LEU A 25 -22.66 -17.68 46.34
C LEU A 25 -21.45 -17.82 45.39
N PHE A 26 -21.68 -18.21 44.17
CA PHE A 26 -20.65 -18.10 43.12
C PHE A 26 -20.45 -16.61 42.79
N LEU A 27 -19.46 -16.00 43.41
CA LEU A 27 -18.92 -14.71 42.98
C LEU A 27 -18.15 -14.96 41.70
N SER A 28 -18.77 -14.81 40.52
CA SER A 28 -18.06 -14.76 39.25
C SER A 28 -17.32 -13.44 39.16
N LEU A 29 -16.01 -13.50 39.47
CA LEU A 29 -15.08 -12.42 39.22
C LEU A 29 -14.93 -12.30 37.70
N ILE A 30 -15.67 -11.36 37.08
CA ILE A 30 -15.45 -10.98 35.68
C ILE A 30 -14.12 -10.21 35.65
N TYR A 31 -13.04 -10.87 35.26
CA TYR A 31 -11.80 -10.22 34.86
C TYR A 31 -12.06 -9.49 33.53
N ILE A 32 -12.39 -8.19 33.63
CA ILE A 32 -12.33 -7.31 32.46
C ILE A 32 -10.85 -7.07 32.21
N THR A 33 -10.26 -7.84 31.30
CA THR A 33 -8.95 -7.55 30.73
C THR A 33 -9.13 -6.32 29.86
N VAL A 34 -8.87 -5.15 30.40
CA VAL A 34 -8.71 -3.93 29.63
C VAL A 34 -7.43 -4.12 28.81
N MET A 35 -7.59 -4.60 27.56
CA MET A 35 -6.53 -4.46 26.58
C MET A 35 -6.36 -2.97 26.32
N THR A 36 -5.42 -2.35 27.02
CA THR A 36 -4.87 -1.07 26.60
C THR A 36 -4.21 -1.31 25.24
N LEU A 37 -4.92 -0.97 24.19
CA LEU A 37 -4.29 -0.68 22.90
C LEU A 37 -3.37 0.50 23.15
N SER A 38 -2.12 0.22 23.49
CA SER A 38 -1.06 1.20 23.36
C SER A 38 -0.96 1.49 21.86
N SER A 39 -1.65 2.53 21.42
CA SER A 39 -1.30 3.23 20.19
C SER A 39 0.15 3.66 20.40
N GLU A 40 1.09 2.88 19.83
CA GLU A 40 2.44 3.39 19.66
C GLU A 40 2.29 4.67 18.84
N ALA A 41 2.42 5.81 19.53
CA ALA A 41 2.60 7.09 18.87
C ALA A 41 3.90 6.94 18.05
N GLN A 42 3.77 6.58 16.78
CA GLN A 42 4.87 6.48 15.85
C GLN A 42 5.57 7.85 15.89
N ASP A 43 6.83 7.86 16.33
CA ASP A 43 7.64 9.08 16.35
C ASP A 43 7.78 9.60 14.91
N ASN A 44 6.90 10.51 14.53
CA ASN A 44 6.85 11.14 13.21
C ASN A 44 7.96 12.19 13.01
N LYS A 45 8.96 12.22 13.90
CA LYS A 45 10.05 13.18 13.83
C LYS A 45 10.79 13.06 12.50
N GLY A 46 10.71 14.13 11.70
CA GLY A 46 11.36 14.23 10.39
C GLY A 46 10.55 13.65 9.21
N TRP A 47 9.35 13.10 9.44
CA TRP A 47 8.46 12.67 8.39
C TRP A 47 7.59 13.81 7.85
N ILE A 48 7.56 13.96 6.54
CA ILE A 48 6.72 14.89 5.79
C ILE A 48 5.54 14.10 5.26
N LYS A 49 4.31 14.51 5.55
CA LYS A 49 3.10 13.93 4.97
C LYS A 49 2.93 14.46 3.55
N LEU A 50 2.77 13.56 2.57
CA LEU A 50 2.45 13.88 1.18
C LEU A 50 0.99 13.55 0.82
N SER A 51 0.24 12.95 1.76
CA SER A 51 -1.22 12.76 1.68
C SER A 51 -1.80 12.90 3.08
N GLY A 52 -3.09 13.16 3.21
CA GLY A 52 -3.75 13.18 4.53
C GLY A 52 -4.84 14.22 4.68
N ASP A 53 -5.06 15.05 3.67
CA ASP A 53 -6.20 15.96 3.58
C ASP A 53 -7.03 15.67 2.32
N ASN A 54 -8.05 16.49 2.09
CA ASN A 54 -8.93 16.38 0.92
C ASN A 54 -8.44 17.24 -0.25
N THR A 55 -7.15 17.53 -0.30
CA THR A 55 -6.53 18.33 -1.37
C THR A 55 -5.33 17.61 -1.98
N LEU A 56 -4.88 18.08 -3.13
CA LEU A 56 -3.64 17.67 -3.77
C LEU A 56 -2.53 18.71 -3.52
N THR A 57 -2.59 19.44 -2.40
CA THR A 57 -1.55 20.41 -2.03
C THR A 57 -0.18 19.74 -1.96
N GLY A 58 0.83 20.34 -2.57
CA GLY A 58 2.17 19.75 -2.70
C GLY A 58 2.34 18.82 -3.91
N TRP A 59 1.30 18.72 -4.77
CA TRP A 59 1.29 17.93 -5.99
C TRP A 59 0.77 18.73 -7.18
N HIS A 60 1.28 18.45 -8.37
CA HIS A 60 0.78 18.97 -9.64
C HIS A 60 0.88 17.89 -10.74
N LEU A 61 0.23 18.10 -11.86
CA LEU A 61 0.38 17.22 -13.02
C LEU A 61 1.67 17.52 -13.76
N PHE A 62 2.44 16.48 -14.06
CA PHE A 62 3.73 16.58 -14.74
C PHE A 62 3.65 17.47 -15.99
N LYS A 63 4.44 18.54 -16.02
CA LYS A 63 4.52 19.55 -17.09
C LYS A 63 3.18 20.22 -17.44
N LYS A 64 2.24 20.27 -16.52
CA LYS A 64 0.95 20.94 -16.74
C LYS A 64 0.72 22.02 -15.71
N THR A 65 0.05 23.08 -16.17
CA THR A 65 -0.48 24.16 -15.34
C THR A 65 -1.99 24.01 -15.20
N GLY A 66 -2.56 24.51 -14.09
CA GLY A 66 -3.99 24.47 -13.82
C GLY A 66 -4.36 23.45 -12.75
N THR A 67 -5.65 23.48 -12.38
CA THR A 67 -6.18 22.70 -11.24
C THR A 67 -7.00 21.48 -11.65
N THR A 68 -7.31 21.32 -12.95
CA THR A 68 -8.07 20.17 -13.44
C THR A 68 -7.21 18.92 -13.37
N SER A 69 -7.67 17.92 -12.62
CA SER A 69 -6.97 16.65 -12.43
C SER A 69 -7.94 15.47 -12.45
N ALA A 70 -7.52 14.37 -13.05
CA ALA A 70 -8.16 13.06 -12.90
C ALA A 70 -7.84 12.41 -11.55
N TRP A 71 -6.83 12.92 -10.85
CA TRP A 71 -6.52 12.55 -9.48
C TRP A 71 -7.41 13.30 -8.50
N THR A 72 -7.81 12.65 -7.43
CA THR A 72 -8.59 13.23 -6.32
C THR A 72 -7.95 12.82 -5.00
N SER A 73 -8.10 13.65 -3.97
CA SER A 73 -7.75 13.30 -2.58
C SER A 73 -9.02 13.36 -1.74
N VAL A 74 -9.40 12.23 -1.14
CA VAL A 74 -10.57 12.11 -0.25
C VAL A 74 -10.17 11.28 0.95
N ASP A 75 -10.37 11.81 2.15
CA ASP A 75 -10.03 11.18 3.43
C ASP A 75 -8.58 10.64 3.46
N GLY A 76 -7.66 11.43 2.90
CA GLY A 76 -6.23 11.08 2.83
C GLY A 76 -5.87 10.03 1.80
N VAL A 77 -6.81 9.62 0.94
CA VAL A 77 -6.58 8.69 -0.16
C VAL A 77 -6.48 9.46 -1.47
N ILE A 78 -5.32 9.42 -2.11
CA ILE A 78 -5.11 9.93 -3.46
C ILE A 78 -5.47 8.82 -4.45
N SER A 79 -6.43 9.09 -5.34
CA SER A 79 -6.94 8.10 -6.30
C SER A 79 -7.01 8.67 -7.71
N LEU A 80 -6.64 7.82 -8.69
CA LEU A 80 -6.83 8.10 -10.10
C LEU A 80 -8.20 7.61 -10.56
N ASP A 81 -9.03 8.52 -11.03
CA ASP A 81 -10.30 8.19 -11.66
C ASP A 81 -10.11 7.83 -13.14
N ALA A 82 -10.10 6.55 -13.44
CA ALA A 82 -9.92 6.03 -14.80
C ALA A 82 -11.03 6.46 -15.79
N THR A 83 -12.20 6.92 -15.30
CA THR A 83 -13.32 7.35 -16.14
C THR A 83 -13.18 8.77 -16.67
N LYS A 84 -12.41 9.62 -16.00
CA LYS A 84 -12.15 10.99 -16.42
C LYS A 84 -11.32 11.03 -17.70
N LYS A 85 -11.70 11.90 -18.62
CA LYS A 85 -10.96 12.14 -19.88
C LYS A 85 -10.01 13.34 -19.78
N GLU A 86 -10.37 14.32 -18.95
CA GLU A 86 -9.61 15.54 -18.73
C GLU A 86 -8.72 15.42 -17.48
N GLY A 87 -7.70 16.25 -17.41
CA GLY A 87 -6.79 16.29 -16.26
C GLY A 87 -5.95 15.02 -16.09
N ARG A 88 -5.72 14.28 -17.18
CA ARG A 88 -4.87 13.09 -17.21
C ARG A 88 -3.40 13.46 -17.11
N GLY A 89 -2.60 12.56 -16.56
CA GLY A 89 -1.14 12.66 -16.46
C GLY A 89 -0.63 12.26 -15.09
N ASP A 90 0.67 12.04 -15.01
CA ASP A 90 1.34 11.68 -13.77
C ASP A 90 1.23 12.82 -12.75
N LEU A 91 0.94 12.49 -11.50
CA LEU A 91 0.90 13.43 -10.40
C LEU A 91 2.27 13.48 -9.74
N VAL A 92 2.93 14.64 -9.74
CA VAL A 92 4.31 14.79 -9.23
C VAL A 92 4.36 15.72 -8.03
N THR A 93 5.29 15.47 -7.10
CA THR A 93 5.51 16.35 -5.95
C THR A 93 6.07 17.72 -6.38
N ASP A 94 5.67 18.78 -5.67
CA ASP A 94 6.27 20.12 -5.87
C ASP A 94 7.73 20.11 -5.42
N GLU A 95 8.02 19.44 -4.30
CA GLU A 95 9.39 19.29 -3.78
C GLU A 95 10.18 18.21 -4.50
N THR A 96 11.51 18.34 -4.43
CA THR A 96 12.50 17.33 -4.85
C THR A 96 13.13 16.67 -3.64
N PHE A 97 13.51 15.40 -3.80
CA PHE A 97 14.12 14.58 -2.75
C PHE A 97 15.39 13.92 -3.27
N GLY A 98 16.40 13.84 -2.41
CA GLY A 98 17.65 13.12 -2.67
C GLY A 98 17.65 11.75 -1.99
N ASP A 99 18.49 11.59 -0.96
CA ASP A 99 18.39 10.43 -0.06
C ASP A 99 17.09 10.51 0.75
N PHE A 100 16.29 9.45 0.74
CA PHE A 100 14.98 9.44 1.38
C PHE A 100 14.53 8.05 1.84
N GLU A 101 13.57 8.04 2.76
CA GLU A 101 12.69 6.90 3.04
C GLU A 101 11.25 7.32 2.74
N LEU A 102 10.61 6.66 1.75
CA LEU A 102 9.23 6.91 1.33
C LEU A 102 8.35 5.74 1.75
N LYS A 103 7.31 6.02 2.53
CA LYS A 103 6.29 5.03 2.95
C LYS A 103 4.97 5.36 2.29
N PHE A 104 4.25 4.33 1.85
CA PHE A 104 2.90 4.46 1.31
C PHE A 104 2.17 3.13 1.31
N ASP A 105 0.84 3.20 1.37
CA ASP A 105 -0.02 2.08 1.01
C ASP A 105 -0.56 2.31 -0.39
N TRP A 106 -0.72 1.22 -1.14
CA TRP A 106 -1.26 1.25 -2.49
C TRP A 106 -2.21 0.09 -2.74
N LYS A 107 -3.17 0.31 -3.64
CA LYS A 107 -3.99 -0.72 -4.25
C LYS A 107 -4.27 -0.36 -5.69
N VAL A 108 -4.46 -1.35 -6.54
CA VAL A 108 -4.76 -1.21 -7.95
C VAL A 108 -6.10 -1.85 -8.28
N ALA A 109 -6.85 -1.28 -9.21
CA ALA A 109 -8.09 -1.86 -9.70
C ALA A 109 -7.79 -3.03 -10.66
N LYS A 110 -8.82 -3.87 -10.90
CA LYS A 110 -8.70 -5.01 -11.82
C LYS A 110 -8.28 -4.54 -13.22
N GLY A 111 -7.28 -5.20 -13.81
CA GLY A 111 -6.74 -4.93 -15.13
C GLY A 111 -6.00 -3.59 -15.25
N SER A 112 -5.70 -2.93 -14.13
CA SER A 112 -5.10 -1.60 -14.12
C SER A 112 -3.60 -1.63 -13.88
N ASN A 113 -2.95 -0.54 -14.30
CA ASN A 113 -1.53 -0.28 -14.16
C ASN A 113 -1.32 1.16 -13.65
N SER A 114 -0.33 1.34 -12.81
CA SER A 114 0.17 2.59 -12.26
C SER A 114 1.61 2.37 -11.77
N GLY A 115 2.23 3.33 -11.09
CA GLY A 115 3.57 3.22 -10.53
C GLY A 115 3.89 4.35 -9.58
N VAL A 116 4.94 4.15 -8.77
CA VAL A 116 5.57 5.23 -8.01
C VAL A 116 6.96 5.43 -8.58
N ILE A 117 7.15 6.57 -9.26
CA ILE A 117 8.40 6.91 -9.95
C ILE A 117 9.15 7.92 -9.10
N PHE A 118 10.43 7.70 -8.88
CA PHE A 118 11.26 8.59 -8.05
C PHE A 118 12.47 9.12 -8.86
N LEU A 119 13.14 10.14 -8.34
CA LEU A 119 14.21 10.88 -9.04
C LEU A 119 13.76 11.54 -10.37
N VAL A 120 12.47 11.85 -10.48
CA VAL A 120 11.89 12.45 -11.69
C VAL A 120 12.46 13.83 -11.93
N GLN A 121 12.94 14.07 -13.15
CA GLN A 121 13.35 15.40 -13.64
C GLN A 121 12.25 15.99 -14.49
N GLU A 122 11.70 17.12 -14.05
CA GLU A 122 10.68 17.84 -14.79
C GLU A 122 11.29 18.99 -15.56
N SER A 123 11.42 18.82 -16.86
CA SER A 123 11.95 19.82 -17.78
C SER A 123 11.42 19.59 -19.19
N ASP A 124 11.65 20.55 -20.09
CA ASP A 124 11.24 20.44 -21.49
C ASP A 124 11.95 19.32 -22.25
N ALA A 125 13.12 18.90 -21.77
CA ALA A 125 13.87 17.80 -22.37
C ALA A 125 13.23 16.42 -22.15
N HIS A 126 12.30 16.30 -21.19
CA HIS A 126 11.70 15.03 -20.82
C HIS A 126 10.18 15.05 -21.03
N GLN A 127 9.68 14.10 -21.81
CA GLN A 127 8.26 14.03 -22.15
C GLN A 127 7.43 13.16 -21.19
N ALA A 128 8.09 12.37 -20.34
CA ALA A 128 7.46 11.49 -19.38
C ALA A 128 8.33 11.35 -18.13
N THR A 129 7.73 11.07 -17.00
CA THR A 129 8.39 10.87 -15.70
C THR A 129 9.37 9.72 -15.73
N TRP A 130 9.01 8.61 -16.40
CA TRP A 130 9.82 7.41 -16.55
C TRP A 130 11.02 7.56 -17.51
N HIS A 131 11.14 8.70 -18.21
CA HIS A 131 12.36 8.99 -18.98
C HIS A 131 13.59 9.22 -18.09
N THR A 132 13.35 9.60 -16.84
CA THR A 132 14.42 9.95 -15.89
C THR A 132 14.37 9.18 -14.60
N GLY A 133 13.17 8.79 -14.15
CA GLY A 133 12.94 8.17 -12.84
C GLY A 133 12.76 6.66 -12.92
N PRO A 134 13.46 5.89 -12.05
CA PRO A 134 13.13 4.50 -11.81
C PRO A 134 11.73 4.35 -11.19
N GLU A 135 11.07 3.21 -11.46
CA GLU A 135 9.68 2.98 -11.10
C GLU A 135 9.53 1.78 -10.16
N PHE A 136 8.81 1.98 -9.05
CA PHE A 136 8.17 0.93 -8.27
C PHE A 136 6.83 0.60 -8.93
N GLN A 137 6.69 -0.62 -9.49
CA GLN A 137 5.52 -1.01 -10.27
C GLN A 137 4.28 -1.24 -9.41
N VAL A 138 3.13 -0.70 -9.85
CA VAL A 138 1.80 -0.92 -9.27
C VAL A 138 0.87 -1.42 -10.35
N ILE A 139 0.65 -2.74 -10.43
CA ILE A 139 -0.09 -3.38 -11.50
C ILE A 139 -0.92 -4.55 -10.97
N ASP A 140 -2.03 -4.86 -11.63
CA ASP A 140 -2.76 -6.10 -11.39
C ASP A 140 -2.05 -7.28 -12.08
N ASN A 141 -1.31 -8.06 -11.31
CA ASN A 141 -0.52 -9.19 -11.83
C ASN A 141 -1.36 -10.25 -12.57
N THR A 142 -2.65 -10.33 -12.29
CA THR A 142 -3.53 -11.42 -12.75
C THR A 142 -4.56 -10.98 -13.78
N GLY A 143 -5.00 -9.72 -13.72
CA GLY A 143 -6.04 -9.19 -14.59
C GLY A 143 -5.54 -8.22 -15.66
N TYR A 144 -4.24 -7.87 -15.66
CA TYR A 144 -3.68 -7.02 -16.70
C TYR A 144 -3.73 -7.75 -18.05
N PRO A 145 -4.12 -7.07 -19.17
CA PRO A 145 -4.35 -7.74 -20.44
C PRO A 145 -3.12 -8.41 -21.05
N ASP A 146 -1.94 -7.80 -20.86
CA ASP A 146 -0.70 -8.31 -21.43
C ASP A 146 -0.03 -9.33 -20.52
N LYS A 147 0.71 -10.26 -21.11
CA LYS A 147 1.55 -11.18 -20.35
C LYS A 147 2.72 -10.42 -19.72
N LEU A 148 2.83 -10.50 -18.39
CA LEU A 148 3.89 -9.85 -17.64
C LEU A 148 5.09 -10.78 -17.41
N GLU A 149 6.29 -10.26 -17.62
CA GLU A 149 7.53 -10.87 -17.13
C GLU A 149 7.69 -10.55 -15.62
N ALA A 150 8.49 -11.34 -14.89
CA ALA A 150 8.70 -11.16 -13.46
C ALA A 150 9.13 -9.72 -13.09
N LYS A 151 9.98 -9.10 -13.91
CA LYS A 151 10.44 -7.71 -13.71
C LYS A 151 9.42 -6.63 -14.07
N GLN A 152 8.23 -7.02 -14.56
CA GLN A 152 7.12 -6.12 -14.90
C GLN A 152 5.94 -6.26 -13.93
N MET A 153 5.99 -7.24 -13.03
CA MET A 153 4.96 -7.48 -12.04
C MET A 153 4.99 -6.44 -10.91
N ALA A 154 3.94 -6.40 -10.13
CA ALA A 154 3.79 -5.48 -9.00
C ALA A 154 4.99 -5.53 -8.04
N ALA A 155 5.36 -4.37 -7.51
CA ALA A 155 6.48 -4.14 -6.60
C ALA A 155 7.87 -4.47 -7.17
N SER A 156 8.00 -4.76 -8.47
CA SER A 156 9.30 -4.80 -9.13
C SER A 156 9.91 -3.39 -9.23
N LEU A 157 11.23 -3.33 -9.28
CA LEU A 157 11.91 -2.19 -9.91
C LEU A 157 11.75 -2.39 -11.43
N TYR A 158 10.76 -1.70 -12.00
CA TYR A 158 10.17 -2.00 -13.29
C TYR A 158 11.20 -2.18 -14.39
N ASP A 159 11.06 -3.27 -15.15
CA ASP A 159 11.92 -3.75 -16.24
C ASP A 159 13.40 -3.99 -15.85
N LEU A 160 13.72 -3.94 -14.56
CA LEU A 160 15.07 -4.14 -14.02
C LEU A 160 15.14 -5.34 -13.08
N ILE A 161 14.47 -5.29 -11.92
CA ILE A 161 14.53 -6.34 -10.89
C ILE A 161 13.11 -6.73 -10.46
N GLY A 162 12.78 -8.03 -10.57
CA GLY A 162 11.47 -8.56 -10.15
C GLY A 162 11.31 -8.65 -8.65
N CYS A 163 10.05 -8.59 -8.20
CA CYS A 163 9.64 -8.90 -6.83
C CYS A 163 9.00 -10.30 -6.78
N PRO A 164 9.23 -11.12 -5.73
CA PRO A 164 8.48 -12.36 -5.52
C PRO A 164 6.96 -12.08 -5.42
N VAL A 165 6.17 -12.76 -6.25
CA VAL A 165 4.72 -12.48 -6.37
C VAL A 165 3.95 -12.78 -5.09
N GLU A 166 4.40 -13.72 -4.28
CA GLU A 166 3.82 -14.08 -2.99
C GLU A 166 3.96 -13.01 -1.91
N TYR A 167 4.70 -11.93 -2.19
CA TYR A 167 4.78 -10.77 -1.28
C TYR A 167 3.62 -9.81 -1.47
N ILE A 168 2.85 -9.95 -2.56
CA ILE A 168 1.80 -9.03 -2.97
C ILE A 168 0.44 -9.57 -2.58
N LYS A 169 -0.39 -8.72 -1.97
CA LYS A 169 -1.78 -9.06 -1.68
C LYS A 169 -2.63 -9.04 -2.94
N PRO A 170 -3.77 -9.73 -2.96
CA PRO A 170 -4.69 -9.75 -4.09
C PRO A 170 -5.09 -8.35 -4.59
N THR A 171 -5.41 -8.26 -5.87
CA THR A 171 -5.90 -7.04 -6.53
C THR A 171 -7.08 -6.42 -5.76
N GLY A 172 -7.03 -5.11 -5.54
CA GLY A 172 -8.02 -4.38 -4.75
C GLY A 172 -7.73 -4.32 -3.25
N GLU A 173 -6.77 -5.09 -2.74
CA GLU A 173 -6.32 -5.00 -1.36
C GLU A 173 -5.17 -4.01 -1.18
N TRP A 174 -5.08 -3.42 0.02
CA TRP A 174 -4.02 -2.50 0.36
C TRP A 174 -2.71 -3.22 0.65
N ASN A 175 -1.67 -2.89 -0.10
CA ASN A 175 -0.28 -3.27 0.15
C ASN A 175 0.45 -2.11 0.80
N THR A 176 1.38 -2.39 1.71
CA THR A 176 2.24 -1.39 2.34
C THR A 176 3.64 -1.48 1.78
N THR A 177 4.24 -0.35 1.43
CA THR A 177 5.57 -0.28 0.84
C THR A 177 6.44 0.75 1.53
N VAL A 178 7.73 0.43 1.65
CA VAL A 178 8.81 1.36 1.96
C VAL A 178 9.82 1.32 0.82
N ILE A 179 10.13 2.49 0.23
CA ILE A 179 11.26 2.69 -0.67
C ILE A 179 12.30 3.46 0.11
N LYS A 180 13.50 2.91 0.25
CA LYS A 180 14.64 3.60 0.85
C LYS A 180 15.72 3.78 -0.19
N LEU A 181 16.13 5.04 -0.42
CA LEU A 181 17.30 5.41 -1.21
C LEU A 181 18.25 6.19 -0.31
N GLU A 182 19.45 5.66 -0.10
CA GLU A 182 20.48 6.29 0.72
C GLU A 182 21.85 6.06 0.10
N LYS A 183 22.52 7.13 -0.31
CA LYS A 183 23.87 7.08 -0.94
C LYS A 183 23.95 6.08 -2.08
N GLY A 184 22.88 6.03 -2.89
CA GLY A 184 22.75 5.12 -4.03
C GLY A 184 22.24 3.72 -3.68
N LYS A 185 22.25 3.30 -2.41
CA LYS A 185 21.62 2.03 -2.02
C LYS A 185 20.11 2.17 -2.08
N LEU A 186 19.46 1.31 -2.85
CA LEU A 186 18.02 1.26 -3.05
C LEU A 186 17.46 -0.05 -2.52
N ASP A 187 16.52 0.05 -1.59
CA ASP A 187 15.78 -1.10 -1.06
C ASP A 187 14.27 -0.86 -1.18
N PHE A 188 13.51 -1.90 -1.62
CA PHE A 188 12.06 -1.96 -1.53
C PHE A 188 11.65 -2.98 -0.49
N VAL A 189 10.84 -2.55 0.49
CA VAL A 189 10.21 -3.44 1.46
C VAL A 189 8.71 -3.42 1.22
N VAL A 190 8.11 -4.58 0.93
CA VAL A 190 6.69 -4.73 0.62
C VAL A 190 6.04 -5.69 1.60
N ASN A 191 4.98 -5.24 2.26
CA ASN A 191 4.28 -6.03 3.28
C ASN A 191 5.24 -6.64 4.34
N GLY A 192 6.29 -5.87 4.72
CA GLY A 192 7.31 -6.26 5.69
C GLY A 192 8.42 -7.18 5.16
N LYS A 193 8.44 -7.47 3.84
CA LYS A 193 9.44 -8.34 3.22
C LYS A 193 10.35 -7.55 2.28
N ASN A 194 11.66 -7.80 2.32
CA ASN A 194 12.59 -7.17 1.37
C ASN A 194 12.40 -7.75 -0.04
N ALA A 195 11.87 -6.93 -0.94
CA ALA A 195 11.49 -7.32 -2.28
C ALA A 195 12.58 -7.04 -3.32
N VAL A 196 13.24 -5.89 -3.21
CA VAL A 196 14.31 -5.45 -4.13
C VAL A 196 15.42 -4.84 -3.30
N SER A 197 16.67 -5.15 -3.66
CA SER A 197 17.86 -4.48 -3.12
C SER A 197 18.89 -4.34 -4.23
N THR A 198 19.37 -3.11 -4.46
CA THR A 198 20.40 -2.80 -5.46
C THR A 198 21.17 -1.54 -5.08
N THR A 199 22.19 -1.20 -5.84
CA THR A 199 22.93 0.06 -5.70
C THR A 199 22.99 0.76 -7.04
N LEU A 200 22.43 1.97 -7.11
CA LEU A 200 22.45 2.84 -8.27
C LEU A 200 23.86 3.40 -8.50
N TRP A 201 24.11 3.86 -9.73
CA TRP A 201 25.30 4.64 -10.10
C TRP A 201 26.63 3.90 -9.96
N ASN A 202 26.62 2.58 -10.13
CA ASN A 202 27.81 1.76 -10.23
C ASN A 202 27.81 0.94 -11.53
N ALA A 203 28.90 0.26 -11.84
CA ALA A 203 29.02 -0.54 -13.07
C ALA A 203 27.95 -1.64 -13.20
N ALA A 204 27.53 -2.26 -12.08
CA ALA A 204 26.48 -3.29 -12.10
C ALA A 204 25.11 -2.66 -12.46
N TRP A 205 24.81 -1.48 -11.92
CA TRP A 205 23.63 -0.70 -12.27
C TRP A 205 23.63 -0.29 -13.75
N ASP A 206 24.75 0.23 -14.25
CA ASP A 206 24.86 0.64 -15.65
C ASP A 206 24.64 -0.53 -16.60
N ASN A 207 25.17 -1.72 -16.29
CA ASN A 207 24.95 -2.95 -17.05
C ASN A 207 23.46 -3.38 -16.98
N LEU A 208 22.84 -3.30 -15.81
CA LEU A 208 21.41 -3.65 -15.61
C LEU A 208 20.53 -2.73 -16.47
N VAL A 209 20.75 -1.42 -16.44
CA VAL A 209 20.00 -0.44 -17.23
C VAL A 209 20.24 -0.66 -18.74
N ALA A 210 21.49 -0.89 -19.15
CA ALA A 210 21.83 -1.12 -20.55
C ALA A 210 21.10 -2.37 -21.15
N GLY A 211 20.86 -3.40 -20.33
CA GLY A 211 20.14 -4.61 -20.70
C GLY A 211 18.60 -4.49 -20.66
N SER A 212 18.06 -3.32 -20.30
CA SER A 212 16.63 -3.07 -20.17
C SER A 212 16.09 -2.16 -21.28
N LYS A 213 14.76 -1.94 -21.31
CA LYS A 213 14.14 -0.95 -22.21
C LYS A 213 14.66 0.48 -22.00
N PHE A 214 15.26 0.77 -20.86
CA PHE A 214 15.79 2.08 -20.50
C PHE A 214 17.20 2.35 -21.04
N GLY A 215 17.87 1.36 -21.62
CA GLY A 215 19.25 1.47 -22.11
C GLY A 215 19.48 2.60 -23.14
N ALA A 216 18.45 2.95 -23.92
CA ALA A 216 18.48 4.07 -24.85
C ALA A 216 18.24 5.45 -24.20
N LEU A 217 17.79 5.51 -22.94
CA LEU A 217 17.45 6.75 -22.23
C LEU A 217 18.68 7.32 -21.52
N LYS A 218 19.36 8.28 -22.13
CA LYS A 218 20.61 8.85 -21.62
C LYS A 218 20.52 9.42 -20.21
N ASN A 219 19.32 9.89 -19.79
CA ASN A 219 19.10 10.57 -18.52
C ASN A 219 18.38 9.69 -17.47
N PHE A 220 18.16 8.41 -17.78
CA PHE A 220 17.48 7.50 -16.83
C PHE A 220 18.33 7.28 -15.59
N ALA A 221 17.79 7.63 -14.42
CA ALA A 221 18.43 7.51 -13.10
C ALA A 221 19.85 8.10 -13.02
N LYS A 222 20.12 9.21 -13.72
CA LYS A 222 21.45 9.86 -13.71
C LYS A 222 21.59 10.95 -12.64
N THR A 223 20.50 11.36 -12.01
CA THR A 223 20.51 12.39 -10.95
C THR A 223 20.29 11.74 -9.59
N SER A 224 20.90 12.32 -8.54
CA SER A 224 20.73 11.87 -7.16
C SER A 224 19.56 12.57 -6.45
N THR A 225 18.87 13.49 -7.11
CA THR A 225 17.70 14.20 -6.59
C THR A 225 16.63 14.27 -7.66
N GLY A 226 15.37 14.33 -7.25
CA GLY A 226 14.24 14.48 -8.16
C GLY A 226 12.92 14.44 -7.44
N LYS A 227 11.83 14.59 -8.20
CA LYS A 227 10.46 14.52 -7.71
C LYS A 227 10.01 13.05 -7.53
N ILE A 228 8.95 12.85 -6.74
CA ILE A 228 8.20 11.61 -6.66
C ILE A 228 6.97 11.76 -7.55
N ALA A 229 6.63 10.75 -8.35
CA ALA A 229 5.44 10.74 -9.18
C ALA A 229 4.55 9.52 -8.89
N LEU A 230 3.23 9.72 -8.96
CA LEU A 230 2.23 8.67 -9.07
C LEU A 230 1.81 8.59 -10.54
N GLN A 231 2.00 7.43 -11.17
CA GLN A 231 1.83 7.27 -12.61
C GLN A 231 0.35 7.14 -13.00
N ASP A 232 -0.05 7.84 -14.05
CA ASP A 232 -1.30 7.69 -14.76
C ASP A 232 -1.10 6.81 -16.01
N HIS A 233 -1.37 5.51 -15.89
CA HIS A 233 -1.31 4.57 -17.00
C HIS A 233 -2.71 4.20 -17.54
N GLY A 234 -3.72 5.02 -17.27
CA GLY A 234 -5.09 4.86 -17.78
C GLY A 234 -6.02 4.07 -16.86
N GLY A 235 -5.51 3.24 -15.97
CA GLY A 235 -6.28 2.42 -15.02
C GLY A 235 -6.52 3.11 -13.68
N GLY A 236 -7.32 2.47 -12.81
CA GLY A 236 -7.58 2.96 -11.45
C GLY A 236 -6.50 2.51 -10.47
N ALA A 237 -5.93 3.45 -9.72
CA ALA A 237 -5.01 3.18 -8.62
C ALA A 237 -5.33 4.11 -7.45
N SER A 238 -5.02 3.67 -6.24
CA SER A 238 -5.21 4.47 -5.02
C SER A 238 -4.01 4.35 -4.11
N TYR A 239 -3.66 5.47 -3.48
CA TYR A 239 -2.51 5.61 -2.58
C TYR A 239 -2.94 6.33 -1.32
N ARG A 240 -2.41 5.93 -0.16
CA ARG A 240 -2.67 6.59 1.13
C ARG A 240 -1.46 6.47 2.04
N ASN A 241 -1.49 7.16 3.17
CA ASN A 241 -0.41 7.14 4.16
C ASN A 241 0.95 7.47 3.53
N ILE A 242 0.94 8.35 2.51
CA ILE A 242 2.16 8.72 1.81
C ILE A 242 2.95 9.66 2.71
N MET A 243 4.11 9.20 3.12
CA MET A 243 5.01 9.94 3.99
C MET A 243 6.45 9.79 3.50
N ILE A 244 7.22 10.86 3.53
CA ILE A 244 8.63 10.85 3.15
C ILE A 244 9.50 11.44 4.25
N LYS A 245 10.67 10.87 4.45
CA LYS A 245 11.71 11.36 5.34
C LYS A 245 12.98 11.59 4.55
N LYS A 246 13.56 12.80 4.62
CA LYS A 246 14.88 13.11 4.08
C LYS A 246 15.95 12.48 4.99
N LEU A 247 16.92 11.80 4.42
CA LEU A 247 18.00 11.09 5.12
C LEU A 247 19.32 11.87 5.06
#